data_8a062305c350846130dc9dc99be25527
#
_entry.id   8a062305c350846130dc9dc99be25527
#
_cell.length_a   1.000
_cell.length_b   1.000
_cell.length_c   1.000
_cell.angle_alpha   90.00
_cell.angle_beta   90.00
_cell.angle_gamma   90.00
#
_symmetry.space_group_name_H-M   'P 1'
#
loop_
_entity.id
_entity.type
_entity.pdbx_description
1 polymer ?
#
loop_
_entity_poly.entity_id
_entity_poly.type
_entity_poly.pdbx_seq_one_letter_code
_entity_poly.pdbx_strand_id
1 'polypeptide(L)'
;MQKETRKKLSWQNRLLIIICAVLFFAVAVLGVLGLGVRYTEKHWDYWSPDYEKRDILPLLQKDERTEEDYRVLYEQTGLTKIGVDGLLDENKIARILTIQEYFFSKPKLETSRFAPFTYLEEVDGIAPLAILEDGDVIVSATTRVSWWRYGHSALVVDGDGGVILEALEPGSKSRCAHASTMANLANFMVLRPKLDKSVRNEVAAYALKNLRDVPYRLTVGVFSKKYDPDTIKGTQCAHLVWYAYKKFGVDLDADGGGIVKPQDMARSSQVEVVQTFGFNLDRLWS
;
A
#
# COMPACT_ATOMS: atom_id res chain seq x y z
N MET A 1 -55.50 23.01 42.59
CA MET A 1 -54.16 22.93 42.00
C MET A 1 -53.37 21.76 42.60
N GLN A 2 -53.36 20.60 41.96
CA GLN A 2 -52.54 19.45 42.40
C GLN A 2 -51.07 19.66 41.94
N LYS A 3 -50.16 19.73 42.92
CA LYS A 3 -48.75 19.70 42.66
C LYS A 3 -48.33 18.27 42.28
N GLU A 4 -48.10 18.03 41.01
CA GLU A 4 -47.44 16.79 40.54
C GLU A 4 -46.04 16.68 41.15
N THR A 5 -45.85 15.75 42.06
CA THR A 5 -44.54 15.40 42.62
C THR A 5 -43.79 14.59 41.59
N ARG A 6 -42.88 15.21 40.84
CA ARG A 6 -41.91 14.52 39.94
C ARG A 6 -41.13 13.50 40.78
N LYS A 7 -41.38 12.20 40.57
CA LYS A 7 -40.55 11.12 41.14
C LYS A 7 -39.11 11.28 40.72
N LYS A 8 -38.19 11.48 41.65
CA LYS A 8 -36.74 11.50 41.37
C LYS A 8 -36.33 10.12 40.89
N LEU A 9 -35.71 10.06 39.68
CA LEU A 9 -35.10 8.82 39.15
C LEU A 9 -34.07 8.28 40.15
N SER A 10 -34.05 6.94 40.30
CA SER A 10 -33.00 6.27 41.10
C SER A 10 -31.63 6.53 40.47
N TRP A 11 -30.57 6.45 41.28
CA TRP A 11 -29.22 6.67 40.78
C TRP A 11 -28.84 5.64 39.69
N GLN A 12 -29.30 4.41 39.80
CA GLN A 12 -29.12 3.34 38.80
C GLN A 12 -29.75 3.71 37.46
N ASN A 13 -30.94 4.25 37.45
CA ASN A 13 -31.61 4.69 36.23
C ASN A 13 -30.89 5.91 35.59
N ARG A 14 -30.34 6.81 36.41
CA ARG A 14 -29.53 7.93 35.90
C ARG A 14 -28.24 7.42 35.25
N LEU A 15 -27.56 6.47 35.90
CA LEU A 15 -26.34 5.85 35.35
C LEU A 15 -26.64 5.14 34.03
N LEU A 16 -27.74 4.37 33.97
CA LEU A 16 -28.16 3.68 32.75
C LEU A 16 -28.45 4.67 31.61
N ILE A 17 -29.14 5.76 31.89
CA ILE A 17 -29.41 6.81 30.89
C ILE A 17 -28.12 7.43 30.38
N ILE A 18 -27.15 7.71 31.26
CA ILE A 18 -25.86 8.26 30.87
C ILE A 18 -25.09 7.26 29.95
N ILE A 19 -25.06 5.98 30.34
CA ILE A 19 -24.40 4.94 29.52
C ILE A 19 -25.08 4.83 28.15
N CYS A 20 -26.43 4.78 28.12
CA CYS A 20 -27.17 4.72 26.86
C CYS A 20 -26.92 5.96 25.99
N ALA A 21 -26.86 7.15 26.58
CA ALA A 21 -26.59 8.40 25.88
C ALA A 21 -25.16 8.42 25.29
N VAL A 22 -24.17 7.95 26.07
CA VAL A 22 -22.77 7.83 25.58
C VAL A 22 -22.65 6.83 24.45
N LEU A 23 -23.29 5.65 24.59
CA LEU A 23 -23.31 4.65 23.54
C LEU A 23 -24.01 5.14 22.27
N PHE A 24 -25.15 5.79 22.41
CA PHE A 24 -25.89 6.40 21.30
C PHE A 24 -25.02 7.46 20.58
N PHE A 25 -24.38 8.34 21.36
CA PHE A 25 -23.49 9.36 20.79
C PHE A 25 -22.31 8.73 20.05
N ALA A 26 -21.67 7.70 20.63
CA ALA A 26 -20.58 6.97 19.98
C ALA A 26 -21.03 6.33 18.66
N VAL A 27 -22.19 5.66 18.64
CA VAL A 27 -22.77 5.08 17.43
C VAL A 27 -23.12 6.14 16.40
N ALA A 28 -23.66 7.29 16.83
CA ALA A 28 -23.97 8.39 15.92
C ALA A 28 -22.71 8.99 15.29
N VAL A 29 -21.65 9.21 16.08
CA VAL A 29 -20.35 9.69 15.57
C VAL A 29 -19.75 8.70 14.58
N LEU A 30 -19.72 7.41 14.92
CA LEU A 30 -19.23 6.37 14.01
C LEU A 30 -20.06 6.29 12.71
N GLY A 31 -21.39 6.48 12.83
CA GLY A 31 -22.27 6.54 11.67
C GLY A 31 -21.97 7.72 10.75
N VAL A 32 -21.78 8.92 11.30
CA VAL A 32 -21.43 10.12 10.54
C VAL A 32 -20.05 9.97 9.87
N LEU A 33 -19.06 9.47 10.61
CA LEU A 33 -17.73 9.20 10.07
C LEU A 33 -17.81 8.16 8.93
N GLY A 34 -18.57 7.08 9.13
CA GLY A 34 -18.77 6.04 8.12
C GLY A 34 -19.46 6.56 6.86
N LEU A 35 -20.44 7.44 7.00
CA LEU A 35 -21.11 8.09 5.86
C LEU A 35 -20.16 9.04 5.12
N GLY A 36 -19.34 9.80 5.85
CA GLY A 36 -18.34 10.70 5.27
C GLY A 36 -17.31 9.94 4.45
N VAL A 37 -16.78 8.84 5.00
CA VAL A 37 -15.82 7.98 4.28
C VAL A 37 -16.47 7.30 3.08
N ARG A 38 -17.71 6.80 3.20
CA ARG A 38 -18.47 6.25 2.07
C ARG A 38 -18.67 7.28 0.95
N TYR A 39 -18.91 8.53 1.31
CA TYR A 39 -19.04 9.60 0.33
C TYR A 39 -17.72 9.83 -0.41
N THR A 40 -16.60 9.95 0.31
CA THR A 40 -15.27 10.10 -0.30
C THR A 40 -14.90 8.90 -1.16
N GLU A 41 -15.15 7.67 -0.71
CA GLU A 41 -14.88 6.45 -1.47
C GLU A 41 -15.72 6.35 -2.75
N LYS A 42 -16.99 6.76 -2.70
CA LYS A 42 -17.85 6.77 -3.90
C LYS A 42 -17.36 7.75 -4.98
N HIS A 43 -16.61 8.77 -4.58
CA HIS A 43 -16.05 9.79 -5.48
C HIS A 43 -14.54 9.59 -5.67
N TRP A 44 -14.00 8.45 -5.25
CA TRP A 44 -12.62 8.08 -5.53
C TRP A 44 -12.56 7.56 -6.97
N ASP A 45 -11.98 8.38 -7.84
CA ASP A 45 -11.69 7.96 -9.20
C ASP A 45 -10.28 7.37 -9.27
N TYR A 46 -10.16 6.22 -9.90
CA TYR A 46 -8.84 5.68 -10.22
C TYR A 46 -8.22 6.56 -11.29
N TRP A 47 -7.03 7.01 -10.99
CA TRP A 47 -6.31 7.86 -11.90
C TRP A 47 -5.85 7.08 -13.14
N SER A 48 -6.07 7.65 -14.30
CA SER A 48 -5.43 7.28 -15.56
C SER A 48 -5.05 8.58 -16.27
N PRO A 49 -4.01 8.57 -17.14
CA PRO A 49 -3.66 9.77 -17.90
C PRO A 49 -4.86 10.35 -18.64
N ASP A 50 -5.08 11.67 -18.54
CA ASP A 50 -6.07 12.44 -19.27
C ASP A 50 -5.45 13.24 -20.45
N TYR A 51 -4.15 13.01 -20.71
CA TYR A 51 -3.38 13.57 -21.81
C TYR A 51 -3.06 12.50 -22.87
N GLU A 52 -2.57 12.97 -24.02
CA GLU A 52 -2.34 12.12 -25.19
C GLU A 52 -1.15 11.15 -24.97
N LYS A 53 -1.37 9.91 -25.36
CA LYS A 53 -0.32 8.89 -25.47
C LYS A 53 0.59 9.24 -26.64
N ARG A 54 1.90 9.31 -26.40
CA ARG A 54 2.94 9.63 -27.40
C ARG A 54 3.70 8.40 -27.79
N ASP A 55 4.24 8.39 -29.01
CA ASP A 55 5.25 7.40 -29.39
C ASP A 55 6.55 7.67 -28.63
N ILE A 56 6.94 6.73 -27.77
CA ILE A 56 8.16 6.79 -26.97
C ILE A 56 9.31 5.97 -27.54
N LEU A 57 9.06 5.19 -28.59
CA LEU A 57 10.10 4.32 -29.18
C LEU A 57 11.35 5.09 -29.60
N PRO A 58 11.27 6.30 -30.23
CA PRO A 58 12.46 7.07 -30.56
C PRO A 58 13.29 7.49 -29.33
N LEU A 59 12.65 7.70 -28.16
CA LEU A 59 13.36 8.03 -26.92
C LEU A 59 14.06 6.80 -26.34
N LEU A 60 13.44 5.62 -26.45
CA LEU A 60 14.00 4.36 -25.96
C LEU A 60 15.21 3.90 -26.80
N GLN A 61 15.30 4.31 -28.06
CA GLN A 61 16.38 3.95 -28.99
C GLN A 61 17.59 4.89 -28.93
N LYS A 62 17.53 5.98 -28.14
CA LYS A 62 18.68 6.85 -27.96
C LYS A 62 19.82 6.16 -27.22
N ASP A 63 21.06 6.39 -27.61
CA ASP A 63 22.23 5.94 -26.86
C ASP A 63 22.34 6.66 -25.52
N GLU A 64 22.11 7.98 -25.52
CA GLU A 64 22.07 8.81 -24.30
C GLU A 64 20.73 9.52 -24.19
N ARG A 65 20.16 9.52 -22.99
CA ARG A 65 18.88 10.16 -22.64
C ARG A 65 19.11 11.32 -21.71
N THR A 66 18.45 12.44 -22.03
CA THR A 66 18.45 13.62 -21.17
C THR A 66 17.44 13.47 -20.02
N GLU A 67 17.53 14.32 -19.00
CA GLU A 67 16.52 14.37 -17.93
C GLU A 67 15.11 14.66 -18.49
N GLU A 68 15.02 15.44 -19.55
CA GLU A 68 13.74 15.71 -20.23
C GLU A 68 13.19 14.45 -20.91
N ASP A 69 14.03 13.62 -21.52
CA ASP A 69 13.61 12.33 -22.08
C ASP A 69 13.04 11.43 -20.99
N TYR A 70 13.70 11.35 -19.82
CA TYR A 70 13.21 10.56 -18.69
C TYR A 70 11.92 11.14 -18.09
N ARG A 71 11.75 12.47 -18.08
CA ARG A 71 10.50 13.09 -17.68
C ARG A 71 9.34 12.67 -18.59
N VAL A 72 9.55 12.72 -19.90
CA VAL A 72 8.54 12.25 -20.87
C VAL A 72 8.26 10.76 -20.71
N LEU A 73 9.29 9.92 -20.52
CA LEU A 73 9.11 8.49 -20.29
C LEU A 73 8.31 8.22 -19.01
N TYR A 74 8.57 8.96 -17.94
CA TYR A 74 7.79 8.87 -16.70
C TYR A 74 6.33 9.24 -16.92
N GLU A 75 6.06 10.36 -17.56
CA GLU A 75 4.70 10.81 -17.89
C GLU A 75 3.95 9.79 -18.76
N GLN A 76 4.66 9.08 -19.62
CA GLN A 76 4.08 8.14 -20.58
C GLN A 76 3.99 6.69 -20.08
N THR A 77 4.66 6.34 -18.99
CA THR A 77 4.75 4.93 -18.55
C THR A 77 4.61 4.75 -17.04
N GLY A 78 4.78 5.81 -16.24
CA GLY A 78 4.96 5.72 -14.80
C GLY A 78 6.30 5.15 -14.37
N LEU A 79 7.23 4.86 -15.30
CA LEU A 79 8.58 4.38 -15.00
C LEU A 79 9.51 5.56 -14.77
N THR A 80 10.16 5.59 -13.62
CA THR A 80 11.25 6.53 -13.37
C THR A 80 12.51 6.13 -14.15
N LYS A 81 13.55 6.96 -14.11
CA LYS A 81 14.85 6.65 -14.73
C LYS A 81 15.34 5.25 -14.39
N ILE A 82 15.31 4.87 -13.11
CA ILE A 82 15.75 3.56 -12.64
C ILE A 82 14.93 2.42 -13.26
N GLY A 83 13.63 2.60 -13.35
CA GLY A 83 12.73 1.61 -13.96
C GLY A 83 12.97 1.46 -15.46
N VAL A 84 13.21 2.58 -16.16
CA VAL A 84 13.53 2.58 -17.60
C VAL A 84 14.88 1.92 -17.83
N ASP A 85 15.93 2.39 -17.15
CA ASP A 85 17.31 1.90 -17.36
C ASP A 85 17.39 0.39 -17.05
N GLY A 86 16.80 -0.09 -15.96
CA GLY A 86 16.79 -1.51 -15.62
C GLY A 86 16.15 -2.39 -16.70
N LEU A 87 15.09 -1.90 -17.37
CA LEU A 87 14.47 -2.63 -18.47
C LEU A 87 15.30 -2.56 -19.76
N LEU A 88 15.99 -1.45 -20.01
CA LEU A 88 16.84 -1.28 -21.18
C LEU A 88 18.12 -2.11 -21.06
N ASP A 89 18.74 -2.19 -19.89
CA ASP A 89 19.93 -3.00 -19.61
C ASP A 89 19.66 -4.49 -19.89
N GLU A 90 18.41 -4.93 -19.70
CA GLU A 90 17.95 -6.28 -20.04
C GLU A 90 17.38 -6.40 -21.46
N ASN A 91 17.52 -5.38 -22.32
CA ASN A 91 16.97 -5.33 -23.68
C ASN A 91 15.44 -5.54 -23.76
N LYS A 92 14.70 -5.08 -22.74
CA LYS A 92 13.25 -5.28 -22.61
C LYS A 92 12.41 -4.09 -23.10
N ILE A 93 12.78 -3.46 -24.22
CA ILE A 93 12.03 -2.33 -24.82
C ILE A 93 10.53 -2.69 -25.02
N ALA A 94 10.25 -3.89 -25.52
CA ALA A 94 8.87 -4.35 -25.71
C ALA A 94 8.06 -4.33 -24.40
N ARG A 95 8.69 -4.62 -23.26
CA ARG A 95 8.03 -4.55 -21.95
C ARG A 95 7.69 -3.10 -21.54
N ILE A 96 8.57 -2.14 -21.84
CA ILE A 96 8.28 -0.71 -21.62
C ILE A 96 7.08 -0.26 -22.44
N LEU A 97 7.01 -0.67 -23.70
CA LEU A 97 5.87 -0.35 -24.57
C LEU A 97 4.57 -1.00 -24.03
N THR A 98 4.64 -2.24 -23.54
CA THR A 98 3.50 -2.90 -22.92
C THR A 98 3.07 -2.18 -21.62
N ILE A 99 4.03 -1.71 -20.80
CA ILE A 99 3.74 -0.90 -19.61
C ILE A 99 3.01 0.38 -20.02
N GLN A 100 3.43 1.05 -21.10
CA GLN A 100 2.75 2.22 -21.63
C GLN A 100 1.29 1.92 -22.01
N GLU A 101 1.03 0.80 -22.72
CA GLU A 101 -0.35 0.40 -23.07
C GLU A 101 -1.23 0.27 -21.82
N TYR A 102 -0.74 -0.44 -20.80
CA TYR A 102 -1.47 -0.60 -19.54
C TYR A 102 -1.65 0.73 -18.81
N PHE A 103 -0.63 1.60 -18.80
CA PHE A 103 -0.66 2.89 -18.13
C PHE A 103 -1.76 3.81 -18.67
N PHE A 104 -2.04 3.76 -19.98
CA PHE A 104 -3.14 4.50 -20.64
C PHE A 104 -4.44 3.72 -20.72
N SER A 105 -4.46 2.47 -20.31
CA SER A 105 -5.69 1.70 -20.30
C SER A 105 -6.66 2.22 -19.22
N LYS A 106 -7.95 2.03 -19.44
CA LYS A 106 -8.99 2.24 -18.42
C LYS A 106 -9.55 0.87 -18.05
N PRO A 107 -8.85 0.09 -17.22
CA PRO A 107 -9.27 -1.24 -16.89
C PRO A 107 -10.59 -1.19 -16.11
N LYS A 108 -11.40 -2.24 -16.27
CA LYS A 108 -12.58 -2.43 -15.46
C LYS A 108 -12.16 -2.77 -14.04
N LEU A 109 -12.70 -2.03 -13.06
CA LEU A 109 -12.47 -2.26 -11.66
C LEU A 109 -13.39 -3.34 -11.13
N GLU A 110 -12.83 -4.30 -10.42
CA GLU A 110 -13.56 -5.30 -9.63
C GLU A 110 -13.16 -5.17 -8.15
N THR A 111 -14.12 -5.44 -7.26
CA THR A 111 -13.86 -5.40 -5.82
C THR A 111 -14.06 -6.79 -5.25
N SER A 112 -12.98 -7.39 -4.75
CA SER A 112 -13.02 -8.67 -4.06
C SER A 112 -13.04 -8.50 -2.55
N ARG A 113 -13.68 -9.44 -1.86
CA ARG A 113 -13.71 -9.52 -0.40
C ARG A 113 -12.85 -10.68 0.05
N PHE A 114 -11.82 -10.42 0.86
CA PHE A 114 -10.98 -11.46 1.44
C PHE A 114 -11.05 -11.58 2.98
N ALA A 115 -11.73 -10.65 3.64
CA ALA A 115 -12.10 -10.75 5.06
C ALA A 115 -13.49 -10.09 5.26
N PRO A 116 -14.20 -10.33 6.40
CA PRO A 116 -15.57 -9.86 6.61
C PRO A 116 -15.78 -8.36 6.34
N PHE A 117 -14.77 -7.54 6.57
CA PHE A 117 -14.83 -6.08 6.38
C PHE A 117 -13.69 -5.53 5.54
N THR A 118 -12.92 -6.39 4.89
CA THR A 118 -11.76 -6.00 4.08
C THR A 118 -12.03 -6.30 2.61
N TYR A 119 -11.69 -5.36 1.76
CA TYR A 119 -11.92 -5.41 0.33
C TYR A 119 -10.62 -5.10 -0.40
N LEU A 120 -10.39 -5.80 -1.50
CA LEU A 120 -9.31 -5.57 -2.44
C LEU A 120 -9.89 -5.11 -3.76
N GLU A 121 -9.37 -4.05 -4.33
CA GLU A 121 -9.79 -3.50 -5.61
C GLU A 121 -8.78 -3.91 -6.67
N GLU A 122 -9.23 -4.70 -7.62
CA GLU A 122 -8.44 -5.33 -8.67
C GLU A 122 -8.92 -4.85 -10.04
N VAL A 123 -8.07 -5.01 -11.04
CA VAL A 123 -8.38 -4.73 -12.43
C VAL A 123 -8.30 -6.01 -13.25
N ASP A 124 -8.99 -6.05 -14.39
CA ASP A 124 -8.83 -7.12 -15.36
C ASP A 124 -7.40 -7.10 -15.93
N GLY A 125 -6.70 -8.21 -15.73
CA GLY A 125 -5.33 -8.39 -16.20
C GLY A 125 -4.28 -8.03 -15.16
N ILE A 126 -3.03 -8.09 -15.59
CA ILE A 126 -1.86 -7.87 -14.76
C ILE A 126 -0.99 -6.84 -15.45
N ALA A 127 -0.85 -5.66 -14.84
CA ALA A 127 0.05 -4.64 -15.36
C ALA A 127 1.50 -5.15 -15.30
N PRO A 128 2.30 -5.00 -16.36
CA PRO A 128 3.71 -5.41 -16.31
C PRO A 128 4.47 -4.59 -15.28
N LEU A 129 5.24 -5.29 -14.44
CA LEU A 129 6.12 -4.65 -13.46
C LEU A 129 7.45 -4.25 -14.10
N ALA A 130 8.13 -3.25 -13.57
CA ALA A 130 9.55 -3.00 -13.80
C ALA A 130 10.40 -4.22 -13.38
N ILE A 131 11.72 -4.16 -13.59
CA ILE A 131 12.61 -5.16 -13.02
C ILE A 131 12.59 -5.02 -11.50
N LEU A 132 12.20 -6.09 -10.84
CA LEU A 132 12.22 -6.18 -9.39
C LEU A 132 13.61 -6.63 -8.92
N GLU A 133 14.04 -6.09 -7.80
CA GLU A 133 15.22 -6.55 -7.09
C GLU A 133 14.83 -7.02 -5.68
N ASP A 134 15.65 -7.90 -5.11
CA ASP A 134 15.51 -8.30 -3.71
C ASP A 134 15.53 -7.06 -2.81
N GLY A 135 14.59 -6.99 -1.89
CA GLY A 135 14.40 -5.85 -1.00
C GLY A 135 13.53 -4.72 -1.57
N ASP A 136 13.11 -4.75 -2.83
CA ASP A 136 12.11 -3.80 -3.31
C ASP A 136 10.81 -3.93 -2.51
N VAL A 137 10.08 -2.85 -2.41
CA VAL A 137 8.80 -2.79 -1.70
C VAL A 137 7.70 -2.44 -2.70
N ILE A 138 6.65 -3.24 -2.76
CA ILE A 138 5.47 -2.90 -3.57
C ILE A 138 4.37 -2.43 -2.64
N VAL A 139 3.82 -1.25 -2.90
CA VAL A 139 2.73 -0.66 -2.13
C VAL A 139 1.53 -0.34 -3.01
N SER A 140 0.33 -0.41 -2.44
CA SER A 140 -0.93 -0.11 -3.13
C SER A 140 -1.88 0.61 -2.19
N ALA A 141 -2.73 1.48 -2.72
CA ALA A 141 -3.80 2.18 -1.98
C ALA A 141 -5.17 1.48 -2.10
N THR A 142 -5.25 0.30 -2.72
CA THR A 142 -6.52 -0.32 -3.09
C THR A 142 -7.23 -1.07 -1.97
N THR A 143 -6.54 -1.40 -0.89
CA THR A 143 -7.12 -2.19 0.20
C THR A 143 -7.93 -1.32 1.14
N ARG A 144 -9.15 -1.77 1.45
CA ARG A 144 -10.06 -1.15 2.42
C ARG A 144 -10.39 -2.10 3.54
N VAL A 145 -10.40 -1.58 4.78
CA VAL A 145 -10.97 -2.26 5.95
C VAL A 145 -12.29 -1.58 6.26
N SER A 146 -13.39 -2.25 5.99
CA SER A 146 -14.74 -1.66 6.04
C SER A 146 -14.86 -0.44 5.12
N TRP A 147 -14.90 0.76 5.68
CA TRP A 147 -14.94 2.04 4.95
C TRP A 147 -13.60 2.78 4.96
N TRP A 148 -12.54 2.20 5.55
CA TRP A 148 -11.24 2.86 5.67
C TRP A 148 -10.26 2.32 4.64
N ARG A 149 -9.77 3.20 3.76
CA ARG A 149 -8.73 2.86 2.79
C ARG A 149 -7.38 2.81 3.50
N TYR A 150 -6.91 1.60 3.72
CA TYR A 150 -5.70 1.32 4.49
C TYR A 150 -4.48 1.14 3.59
N GLY A 151 -4.68 0.54 2.43
CA GLY A 151 -3.63 0.14 1.51
C GLY A 151 -3.04 -1.24 1.83
N HIS A 152 -2.13 -1.68 0.97
CA HIS A 152 -1.39 -2.93 1.12
C HIS A 152 0.09 -2.74 0.78
N SER A 153 0.96 -3.57 1.32
CA SER A 153 2.37 -3.60 0.97
C SER A 153 2.96 -5.00 1.08
N ALA A 154 3.96 -5.25 0.26
CA ALA A 154 4.71 -6.50 0.23
C ALA A 154 6.19 -6.21 0.02
N LEU A 155 7.06 -7.09 0.54
CA LEU A 155 8.50 -7.05 0.35
C LEU A 155 8.91 -8.07 -0.72
N VAL A 156 9.65 -7.64 -1.72
CA VAL A 156 10.24 -8.55 -2.70
C VAL A 156 11.37 -9.33 -2.04
N VAL A 157 11.27 -10.65 -2.03
CA VAL A 157 12.24 -11.55 -1.40
C VAL A 157 12.99 -12.42 -2.41
N ASP A 158 12.53 -12.41 -3.66
CA ASP A 158 13.20 -12.99 -4.83
C ASP A 158 12.74 -12.20 -6.05
N GLY A 159 13.57 -11.25 -6.49
CA GLY A 159 13.26 -10.37 -7.63
C GLY A 159 13.16 -11.12 -8.94
N ASP A 160 14.05 -12.07 -9.18
CA ASP A 160 14.10 -12.86 -10.42
C ASP A 160 12.90 -13.81 -10.52
N GLY A 161 12.55 -14.47 -9.43
CA GLY A 161 11.38 -15.35 -9.32
C GLY A 161 10.06 -14.59 -9.13
N GLY A 162 10.10 -13.28 -8.93
CA GLY A 162 8.91 -12.48 -8.65
C GLY A 162 8.21 -12.87 -7.35
N VAL A 163 8.96 -13.29 -6.33
CA VAL A 163 8.39 -13.72 -5.05
C VAL A 163 8.36 -12.55 -4.07
N ILE A 164 7.19 -12.33 -3.48
CA ILE A 164 6.97 -11.34 -2.42
C ILE A 164 6.64 -12.02 -1.09
N LEU A 165 6.93 -11.35 0.01
CA LEU A 165 6.49 -11.70 1.35
C LEU A 165 5.46 -10.67 1.82
N GLU A 166 4.28 -11.15 2.24
CA GLU A 166 3.15 -10.30 2.64
C GLU A 166 2.44 -10.82 3.89
N ALA A 167 1.71 -9.92 4.58
CA ALA A 167 0.72 -10.27 5.59
C ALA A 167 -0.63 -9.68 5.15
N LEU A 168 -1.51 -10.52 4.63
CA LEU A 168 -2.66 -10.07 3.84
C LEU A 168 -3.88 -9.74 4.70
N GLU A 169 -4.30 -10.66 5.60
CA GLU A 169 -5.62 -10.57 6.21
C GLU A 169 -5.67 -11.07 7.66
N PRO A 170 -6.63 -10.58 8.48
CA PRO A 170 -6.87 -11.10 9.81
C PRO A 170 -7.21 -12.59 9.80
N GLY A 171 -6.62 -13.33 10.74
CA GLY A 171 -6.79 -14.80 10.84
C GLY A 171 -5.77 -15.61 10.04
N SER A 172 -4.97 -14.95 9.18
CA SER A 172 -3.87 -15.58 8.43
C SER A 172 -2.50 -15.33 9.08
N LYS A 173 -1.47 -15.87 8.45
CA LYS A 173 -0.08 -15.59 8.75
C LYS A 173 0.60 -14.99 7.53
N SER A 174 1.73 -14.29 7.75
CA SER A 174 2.58 -13.84 6.66
C SER A 174 3.03 -15.01 5.79
N ARG A 175 3.05 -14.78 4.47
CA ARG A 175 3.28 -15.82 3.47
C ARG A 175 4.03 -15.27 2.26
N CYS A 176 4.65 -16.16 1.50
CA CYS A 176 5.10 -15.83 0.16
C CYS A 176 3.92 -15.88 -0.82
N ALA A 177 3.93 -14.96 -1.77
CA ALA A 177 3.03 -14.89 -2.92
C ALA A 177 3.83 -14.49 -4.16
N HIS A 178 3.21 -14.50 -5.34
CA HIS A 178 3.84 -13.98 -6.55
C HIS A 178 3.52 -12.49 -6.71
N ALA A 179 4.46 -11.69 -7.18
CA ALA A 179 4.31 -10.23 -7.35
C ALA A 179 3.15 -9.82 -8.28
N SER A 180 2.70 -10.75 -9.15
CA SER A 180 1.51 -10.54 -9.98
C SER A 180 0.25 -10.25 -9.16
N THR A 181 0.16 -10.70 -7.91
CA THR A 181 -0.96 -10.38 -7.02
C THR A 181 -1.01 -8.88 -6.66
N MET A 182 0.14 -8.21 -6.65
CA MET A 182 0.21 -6.75 -6.49
C MET A 182 -0.02 -6.02 -7.82
N ALA A 183 0.37 -6.64 -8.94
CA ALA A 183 0.30 -6.05 -10.27
C ALA A 183 -1.11 -6.09 -10.90
N ASN A 184 -2.04 -6.87 -10.37
CA ASN A 184 -3.44 -6.82 -10.75
C ASN A 184 -4.29 -5.88 -9.87
N LEU A 185 -3.66 -5.21 -8.89
CA LEU A 185 -4.33 -4.18 -8.11
C LEU A 185 -4.61 -2.93 -8.96
N ALA A 186 -5.66 -2.21 -8.63
CA ALA A 186 -6.06 -1.00 -9.37
C ALA A 186 -5.00 0.10 -9.35
N ASN A 187 -4.11 0.10 -8.36
CA ASN A 187 -2.91 0.92 -8.34
C ASN A 187 -1.78 0.24 -7.56
N PHE A 188 -0.55 0.56 -7.93
CA PHE A 188 0.64 0.16 -7.15
C PHE A 188 1.82 1.09 -7.43
N MET A 189 2.79 1.09 -6.52
CA MET A 189 4.13 1.62 -6.71
C MET A 189 5.16 0.56 -6.39
N VAL A 190 6.23 0.50 -7.18
CA VAL A 190 7.45 -0.22 -6.84
C VAL A 190 8.43 0.79 -6.26
N LEU A 191 8.85 0.58 -5.04
CA LEU A 191 9.76 1.44 -4.28
C LEU A 191 11.07 0.68 -4.06
N ARG A 192 12.20 1.35 -4.30
CA ARG A 192 13.53 0.81 -4.03
C ARG A 192 14.17 1.58 -2.88
N PRO A 193 14.45 0.93 -1.74
CA PRO A 193 15.20 1.57 -0.66
C PRO A 193 16.61 1.98 -1.10
N LYS A 194 17.01 3.21 -0.74
CA LYS A 194 18.30 3.84 -1.10
C LYS A 194 19.46 3.25 -0.32
N LEU A 195 19.69 1.97 -0.54
CA LEU A 195 20.73 1.15 0.07
C LEU A 195 21.49 0.39 -0.99
N ASP A 196 22.70 -0.02 -0.65
CA ASP A 196 23.44 -0.93 -1.51
C ASP A 196 22.65 -2.21 -1.76
N LYS A 197 22.76 -2.75 -2.97
CA LYS A 197 22.06 -3.97 -3.37
C LYS A 197 22.33 -5.13 -2.42
N SER A 198 23.58 -5.25 -1.92
CA SER A 198 23.96 -6.28 -0.95
C SER A 198 23.12 -6.20 0.34
N VAL A 199 22.91 -4.98 0.87
CA VAL A 199 22.10 -4.78 2.08
C VAL A 199 20.63 -5.09 1.81
N ARG A 200 20.10 -4.70 0.65
CA ARG A 200 18.72 -5.06 0.28
C ARG A 200 18.54 -6.57 0.17
N ASN A 201 19.51 -7.28 -0.42
CA ASN A 201 19.50 -8.75 -0.49
C ASN A 201 19.55 -9.38 0.92
N GLU A 202 20.32 -8.82 1.86
CA GLU A 202 20.35 -9.30 3.24
C GLU A 202 18.99 -9.09 3.96
N VAL A 203 18.33 -7.94 3.71
CA VAL A 203 16.96 -7.67 4.24
C VAL A 203 15.98 -8.70 3.68
N ALA A 204 16.00 -8.96 2.39
CA ALA A 204 15.14 -9.94 1.73
C ALA A 204 15.35 -11.35 2.30
N ALA A 205 16.61 -11.78 2.40
CA ALA A 205 16.97 -13.08 2.96
C ALA A 205 16.55 -13.22 4.44
N TYR A 206 16.76 -12.16 5.24
CA TYR A 206 16.30 -12.12 6.64
C TYR A 206 14.78 -12.26 6.72
N ALA A 207 14.04 -11.51 5.91
CA ALA A 207 12.59 -11.53 5.90
C ALA A 207 12.06 -12.90 5.50
N LEU A 208 12.59 -13.49 4.44
CA LEU A 208 12.21 -14.82 3.98
C LEU A 208 12.44 -15.89 5.04
N LYS A 209 13.52 -15.79 5.79
CA LYS A 209 13.89 -16.76 6.84
C LYS A 209 13.10 -16.57 8.14
N ASN A 210 12.85 -15.32 8.56
CA ASN A 210 12.42 -15.01 9.92
C ASN A 210 11.01 -14.41 10.02
N LEU A 211 10.46 -13.88 8.91
CA LEU A 211 9.18 -13.18 8.92
C LEU A 211 8.06 -13.94 8.19
N ARG A 212 8.28 -15.19 7.79
CA ARG A 212 7.23 -16.10 7.33
C ARG A 212 6.48 -16.66 8.53
N ASP A 213 5.21 -17.00 8.32
CA ASP A 213 4.34 -17.65 9.32
C ASP A 213 4.08 -16.80 10.58
N VAL A 214 4.35 -15.48 10.53
CA VAL A 214 4.02 -14.54 11.61
C VAL A 214 2.52 -14.26 11.60
N PRO A 215 1.81 -14.42 12.74
CA PRO A 215 0.37 -14.18 12.81
C PRO A 215 0.00 -12.74 12.45
N TYR A 216 -1.10 -12.57 11.69
CA TYR A 216 -1.61 -11.24 11.38
C TYR A 216 -2.16 -10.53 12.63
N ARG A 217 -1.75 -9.27 12.83
CA ARG A 217 -2.25 -8.38 13.89
C ARG A 217 -2.39 -6.97 13.37
N LEU A 218 -3.64 -6.55 13.13
CA LEU A 218 -3.93 -5.20 12.63
C LEU A 218 -3.46 -4.09 13.60
N THR A 219 -3.51 -4.34 14.90
CA THR A 219 -3.25 -3.34 15.95
C THR A 219 -1.83 -3.37 16.50
N VAL A 220 -0.89 -4.02 15.78
CA VAL A 220 0.54 -3.97 16.18
C VAL A 220 1.03 -2.53 16.20
N GLY A 221 1.73 -2.15 17.26
CA GLY A 221 2.18 -0.79 17.51
C GLY A 221 1.18 0.09 18.30
N VAL A 222 -0.09 -0.34 18.45
CA VAL A 222 -1.09 0.36 19.28
C VAL A 222 -1.27 -0.33 20.62
N PHE A 223 -1.60 -1.63 20.62
CA PHE A 223 -1.82 -2.43 21.84
C PHE A 223 -0.66 -3.40 22.11
N SER A 224 0.43 -3.27 21.39
CA SER A 224 1.68 -4.00 21.58
C SER A 224 2.85 -3.14 21.16
N LYS A 225 4.09 -3.54 21.53
CA LYS A 225 5.29 -2.87 21.04
C LYS A 225 5.30 -2.90 19.51
N LYS A 226 5.62 -1.76 18.89
CA LYS A 226 5.82 -1.65 17.45
C LYS A 226 7.06 -2.40 16.98
N TYR A 227 8.16 -2.30 17.76
CA TYR A 227 9.42 -2.96 17.47
C TYR A 227 9.95 -3.71 18.71
N ASP A 228 10.38 -4.93 18.50
CA ASP A 228 11.14 -5.73 19.43
C ASP A 228 12.23 -6.45 18.61
N PRO A 229 13.53 -6.18 18.86
CA PRO A 229 14.60 -6.73 18.03
C PRO A 229 14.73 -8.25 18.12
N ASP A 230 14.23 -8.86 19.19
CA ASP A 230 14.42 -10.27 19.46
C ASP A 230 13.26 -11.14 18.99
N THR A 231 12.04 -10.57 18.94
CA THR A 231 10.85 -11.36 18.62
C THR A 231 9.75 -10.55 17.95
N ILE A 232 9.13 -11.12 16.91
CA ILE A 232 7.94 -10.61 16.26
C ILE A 232 6.75 -11.53 16.59
N LYS A 233 5.80 -11.04 17.42
CA LYS A 233 4.63 -11.82 17.87
C LYS A 233 3.40 -11.64 16.99
N GLY A 234 3.47 -10.73 16.04
CA GLY A 234 2.39 -10.42 15.12
C GLY A 234 2.75 -9.27 14.22
N THR A 235 2.16 -9.23 13.05
CA THR A 235 2.43 -8.22 12.03
C THR A 235 1.20 -7.91 11.19
N GLN A 236 1.23 -6.79 10.49
CA GLN A 236 0.35 -6.47 9.36
C GLN A 236 1.23 -6.11 8.15
N CYS A 237 0.64 -5.88 6.99
CA CYS A 237 1.39 -5.76 5.73
C CYS A 237 2.56 -4.77 5.80
N ALA A 238 2.29 -3.52 6.16
CA ALA A 238 3.32 -2.48 6.19
C ALA A 238 4.29 -2.65 7.37
N HIS A 239 3.80 -3.11 8.52
CA HIS A 239 4.65 -3.41 9.66
C HIS A 239 5.68 -4.51 9.35
N LEU A 240 5.31 -5.53 8.58
CA LEU A 240 6.21 -6.61 8.18
C LEU A 240 7.41 -6.07 7.40
N VAL A 241 7.13 -5.25 6.38
CA VAL A 241 8.17 -4.63 5.54
C VAL A 241 9.05 -3.70 6.37
N TRP A 242 8.42 -2.81 7.13
CA TRP A 242 9.13 -1.89 8.03
C TRP A 242 10.00 -2.61 9.04
N TYR A 243 9.50 -3.69 9.66
CA TYR A 243 10.24 -4.48 10.64
C TYR A 243 11.50 -5.11 10.02
N ALA A 244 11.39 -5.63 8.79
CA ALA A 244 12.53 -6.17 8.07
C ALA A 244 13.64 -5.12 7.92
N TYR A 245 13.30 -3.92 7.44
CA TYR A 245 14.26 -2.83 7.27
C TYR A 245 14.76 -2.25 8.60
N LYS A 246 13.89 -2.14 9.59
CA LYS A 246 14.25 -1.65 10.93
C LYS A 246 15.32 -2.52 11.61
N LYS A 247 15.33 -3.82 11.33
CA LYS A 247 16.36 -4.75 11.80
C LYS A 247 17.76 -4.39 11.29
N PHE A 248 17.84 -3.75 10.12
CA PHE A 248 19.08 -3.27 9.51
C PHE A 248 19.33 -1.77 9.75
N GLY A 249 18.60 -1.16 10.67
CA GLY A 249 18.78 0.24 11.06
C GLY A 249 18.08 1.26 10.17
N VAL A 250 17.29 0.81 9.18
CA VAL A 250 16.57 1.69 8.25
C VAL A 250 15.12 1.86 8.67
N ASP A 251 14.67 3.10 8.77
CA ASP A 251 13.30 3.43 9.16
C ASP A 251 12.50 3.89 7.94
N LEU A 252 11.57 3.06 7.49
CA LEU A 252 10.67 3.36 6.37
C LEU A 252 9.35 4.02 6.81
N ASP A 253 9.16 4.25 8.10
CA ASP A 253 7.97 4.89 8.65
C ASP A 253 8.14 6.41 8.66
N ALA A 254 7.58 7.08 7.66
CA ALA A 254 7.78 8.52 7.47
C ALA A 254 7.11 9.38 8.54
N ASP A 255 5.99 8.94 9.15
CA ASP A 255 5.29 9.72 10.17
C ASP A 255 5.68 9.34 11.61
N GLY A 256 6.39 8.23 11.81
CA GLY A 256 6.83 7.75 13.12
C GLY A 256 5.68 7.32 14.04
N GLY A 257 4.48 7.12 13.50
CA GLY A 257 3.27 6.77 14.24
C GLY A 257 3.31 5.39 14.90
N GLY A 258 2.26 5.07 15.67
CA GLY A 258 2.14 3.74 16.28
C GLY A 258 1.91 2.63 15.25
N ILE A 259 1.18 2.92 14.17
CA ILE A 259 0.86 1.99 13.09
C ILE A 259 1.64 2.42 11.86
N VAL A 260 2.40 1.51 11.27
CA VAL A 260 3.05 1.73 9.97
C VAL A 260 2.03 1.52 8.86
N LYS A 261 1.99 2.41 7.90
CA LYS A 261 1.07 2.37 6.75
C LYS A 261 1.86 2.23 5.43
N PRO A 262 1.28 1.66 4.38
CA PRO A 262 1.90 1.65 3.05
C PRO A 262 2.25 3.06 2.54
N GLN A 263 1.41 4.05 2.87
CA GLN A 263 1.63 5.46 2.57
C GLN A 263 2.91 6.02 3.21
N ASP A 264 3.26 5.57 4.42
CA ASP A 264 4.47 6.03 5.13
C ASP A 264 5.73 5.59 4.37
N MET A 265 5.72 4.38 3.80
CA MET A 265 6.82 3.89 2.96
C MET A 265 6.94 4.70 1.67
N ALA A 266 5.81 4.97 0.99
CA ALA A 266 5.81 5.76 -0.23
C ALA A 266 6.29 7.21 -0.01
N ARG A 267 6.11 7.74 1.20
CA ARG A 267 6.55 9.09 1.60
C ARG A 267 7.93 9.12 2.25
N SER A 268 8.53 7.96 2.50
CA SER A 268 9.83 7.89 3.14
C SER A 268 10.93 8.48 2.25
N SER A 269 11.77 9.33 2.82
CA SER A 269 12.97 9.83 2.13
C SER A 269 14.02 8.75 1.87
N GLN A 270 13.85 7.57 2.49
CA GLN A 270 14.75 6.43 2.37
C GLN A 270 14.50 5.56 1.13
N VAL A 271 13.44 5.87 0.35
CA VAL A 271 13.12 5.12 -0.86
C VAL A 271 13.14 6.03 -2.09
N GLU A 272 13.27 5.43 -3.25
CA GLU A 272 13.03 6.01 -4.55
C GLU A 272 11.96 5.19 -5.29
N VAL A 273 11.19 5.87 -6.11
CA VAL A 273 10.16 5.22 -6.93
C VAL A 273 10.81 4.62 -8.16
N VAL A 274 10.50 3.36 -8.46
CA VAL A 274 10.92 2.67 -9.69
C VAL A 274 9.81 2.73 -10.73
N GLN A 275 8.57 2.43 -10.29
CA GLN A 275 7.39 2.42 -11.15
C GLN A 275 6.18 2.89 -10.37
N THR A 276 5.27 3.60 -11.05
CA THR A 276 3.96 4.01 -10.56
C THR A 276 2.89 3.58 -11.55
N PHE A 277 1.79 3.01 -11.05
CA PHE A 277 0.64 2.64 -11.85
C PHE A 277 -0.65 3.02 -11.12
N GLY A 278 -1.61 3.62 -11.82
CA GLY A 278 -2.92 3.98 -11.24
C GLY A 278 -2.89 5.05 -10.15
N PHE A 279 -1.79 5.80 -10.01
CA PHE A 279 -1.66 6.98 -9.16
C PHE A 279 -1.46 8.23 -10.01
N ASN A 280 -2.02 9.34 -9.56
CA ASN A 280 -1.69 10.65 -10.13
C ASN A 280 -0.21 10.95 -9.90
N LEU A 281 0.55 11.18 -10.98
CA LEU A 281 1.99 11.39 -10.91
C LEU A 281 2.38 12.67 -10.15
N ASP A 282 1.51 13.69 -10.16
CA ASP A 282 1.72 14.96 -9.44
C ASP A 282 1.33 14.88 -7.96
N ARG A 283 0.59 13.83 -7.57
CA ARG A 283 0.03 13.67 -6.23
C ARG A 283 0.11 12.22 -5.77
N LEU A 284 1.32 11.68 -5.78
CA LEU A 284 1.56 10.33 -5.29
C LEU A 284 1.08 10.22 -3.85
N TRP A 285 0.06 9.40 -3.64
CA TRP A 285 -0.54 9.13 -2.33
C TRP A 285 -0.99 10.39 -1.56
N SER A 286 -1.78 11.23 -2.20
CA SER A 286 -2.47 12.39 -1.57
C SER A 286 -3.57 11.94 -0.61
#